data_1b3044ca6e415d972efbc289ed4be12f
#
_entry.id   1b3044ca6e415d972efbc289ed4be12f
#
_cell.length_a   1.000
_cell.length_b   1.000
_cell.length_c   1.000
_cell.angle_alpha   90.00
_cell.angle_beta   90.00
_cell.angle_gamma   90.00
#
_symmetry.space_group_name_H-M   'P 1'
#
loop_
_entity.id
_entity.type
_entity.pdbx_description
1 polymer ?
#
loop_
_entity_poly.entity_id
_entity_poly.type
_entity_poly.pdbx_seq_one_letter_code
_entity_poly.pdbx_strand_id
1 'polypeptide(L)'
;MSSIYKLRDFEKKRITVADLKSVPDVLVIEEVKKCFGVSTSIYFIFDKIWENKLSLEIGCSQGLVYGFTRYDDKHERAYKLISFLGEKLNFDFYEVNS
;
A
#
# COMPACT_ATOMS: atom_id res chain seq x y z
N MET A 1 -1.67 17.98 -2.89
CA MET A 1 -1.70 16.92 -3.91
C MET A 1 -1.26 15.61 -3.31
N SER A 2 -1.97 14.54 -3.61
CA SER A 2 -1.61 13.21 -3.14
C SER A 2 -0.69 12.54 -4.15
N SER A 3 0.38 11.93 -3.66
CA SER A 3 1.27 11.14 -4.50
C SER A 3 0.76 9.71 -4.56
N ILE A 4 0.81 9.14 -5.75
CA ILE A 4 0.45 7.76 -6.00
C ILE A 4 1.72 7.02 -6.39
N TYR A 5 1.95 5.86 -5.79
CA TYR A 5 3.10 5.01 -6.08
C TYR A 5 2.59 3.74 -6.73
N LYS A 6 3.04 3.47 -7.95
CA LYS A 6 2.62 2.31 -8.72
C LYS A 6 3.72 1.26 -8.78
N LEU A 7 3.34 0.00 -8.68
CA LEU A 7 4.28 -1.10 -8.86
C LEU A 7 4.63 -1.24 -10.33
N ARG A 8 5.95 -1.34 -10.61
CA ARG A 8 6.41 -1.67 -11.96
C ARG A 8 6.14 -3.14 -12.24
N ASP A 9 5.73 -3.42 -13.46
CA ASP A 9 5.51 -4.79 -13.92
C ASP A 9 4.60 -5.60 -12.98
N PHE A 10 3.56 -4.94 -12.43
CA PHE A 10 2.68 -5.61 -11.47
C PHE A 10 2.01 -6.85 -12.07
N GLU A 11 1.87 -6.92 -13.40
CA GLU A 11 1.31 -8.08 -14.07
C GLU A 11 2.26 -9.28 -14.03
N LYS A 12 3.56 -9.04 -13.99
CA LYS A 12 4.58 -10.08 -13.89
C LYS A 12 4.91 -10.40 -12.45
N LYS A 13 5.05 -9.37 -11.64
CA LYS A 13 5.34 -9.48 -10.21
C LYS A 13 4.06 -9.29 -9.42
N ARG A 14 3.37 -10.36 -9.15
CA ARG A 14 2.06 -10.32 -8.50
C ARG A 14 2.21 -10.28 -6.99
N ILE A 15 2.05 -9.08 -6.43
CA ILE A 15 2.04 -8.87 -4.99
C ILE A 15 0.58 -8.88 -4.53
N THR A 16 0.30 -9.68 -3.52
CA THR A 16 -1.05 -9.77 -2.96
C THR A 16 -1.13 -9.03 -1.63
N VAL A 17 -2.35 -8.77 -1.18
CA VAL A 17 -2.57 -8.21 0.15
C VAL A 17 -2.00 -9.16 1.22
N ALA A 18 -2.10 -10.47 1.00
CA ALA A 18 -1.53 -11.46 1.92
C ALA A 18 -0.01 -11.33 2.04
N ASP A 19 0.67 -11.01 0.93
CA ASP A 19 2.12 -10.78 0.96
C ASP A 19 2.46 -9.59 1.87
N LEU A 20 1.68 -8.51 1.79
CA LEU A 20 1.88 -7.36 2.66
C LEU A 20 1.61 -7.70 4.11
N LYS A 21 0.60 -8.51 4.38
CA LYS A 21 0.28 -8.97 5.74
C LYS A 21 1.39 -9.81 6.34
N SER A 22 2.22 -10.45 5.52
CA SER A 22 3.31 -11.30 5.99
C SER A 22 4.53 -10.51 6.48
N VAL A 23 4.59 -9.20 6.23
CA VAL A 23 5.69 -8.35 6.66
C VAL A 23 5.45 -7.93 8.11
N PRO A 24 6.30 -8.38 9.06
CA PRO A 24 6.04 -8.13 10.50
C PRO A 24 6.19 -6.66 10.90
N ASP A 25 6.87 -5.86 10.10
CA ASP A 25 7.16 -4.46 10.40
C ASP A 25 6.01 -3.52 10.10
N VAL A 26 4.94 -4.02 9.51
CA VAL A 26 3.75 -3.24 9.22
C VAL A 26 2.51 -4.02 9.63
N LEU A 27 1.42 -3.30 9.83
CA LEU A 27 0.11 -3.89 10.08
C LEU A 27 -0.81 -3.48 8.93
N VAL A 28 -1.43 -4.45 8.29
CA VAL A 28 -2.43 -4.20 7.25
C VAL A 28 -3.81 -4.16 7.90
N ILE A 29 -4.50 -3.05 7.72
CA ILE A 29 -5.82 -2.82 8.29
C ILE A 29 -6.84 -2.88 7.16
N GLU A 30 -7.89 -3.66 7.35
CA GLU A 30 -8.99 -3.73 6.40
C GLU A 30 -10.18 -2.94 6.92
N GLU A 31 -10.78 -2.12 6.04
CA GLU A 31 -12.02 -1.41 6.32
C GLU A 31 -13.03 -1.81 5.24
N VAL A 32 -14.20 -2.27 5.67
CA VAL A 32 -15.27 -2.65 4.75
C VAL A 32 -16.24 -1.49 4.60
N LYS A 33 -16.44 -1.04 3.38
CA LYS A 33 -17.40 0.01 3.06
C LYS A 33 -18.56 -0.57 2.25
N LYS A 34 -19.77 -0.19 2.62
CA LYS A 34 -20.98 -0.58 1.88
C LYS A 34 -21.51 0.62 1.12
N CYS A 35 -21.76 0.42 -0.17
CA CYS A 35 -22.36 1.44 -1.03
C CYS A 35 -23.35 0.74 -1.97
N PHE A 36 -24.60 1.17 -1.95
CA PHE A 36 -25.66 0.61 -2.80
C PHE A 36 -25.76 -0.91 -2.69
N GLY A 37 -25.64 -1.44 -1.47
CA GLY A 37 -25.75 -2.88 -1.21
C GLY A 37 -24.52 -3.70 -1.58
N VAL A 38 -23.45 -3.05 -2.07
CA VAL A 38 -22.20 -3.71 -2.42
C VAL A 38 -21.18 -3.42 -1.33
N SER A 39 -20.51 -4.46 -0.84
CA SER A 39 -19.43 -4.33 0.14
C SER A 39 -18.09 -4.32 -0.58
N THR A 40 -17.25 -3.32 -0.26
CA THR A 40 -15.91 -3.19 -0.81
C THR A 40 -14.92 -3.09 0.33
N SER A 41 -13.83 -3.84 0.25
CA SER A 41 -12.75 -3.77 1.24
C SER A 41 -11.70 -2.77 0.77
N ILE A 42 -11.29 -1.91 1.69
CA ILE A 42 -10.20 -0.97 1.50
C ILE A 42 -9.12 -1.33 2.52
N TYR A 43 -7.87 -1.33 2.09
CA TYR A 43 -6.76 -1.74 2.94
C TYR A 43 -5.81 -0.59 3.16
N PHE A 44 -5.28 -0.52 4.38
CA PHE A 44 -4.33 0.51 4.78
C PHE A 44 -3.13 -0.14 5.42
N ILE A 45 -1.99 0.54 5.37
CA ILE A 45 -0.77 0.09 6.04
C ILE A 45 -0.51 1.00 7.23
N PHE A 46 -0.42 0.38 8.40
CA PHE A 46 0.02 1.01 9.63
C PHE A 46 1.50 0.71 9.81
N ASP A 47 2.32 1.75 9.84
CA ASP A 47 3.76 1.66 10.02
C ASP A 47 4.08 1.42 11.50
N LYS A 48 4.81 0.36 11.80
CA LYS A 48 5.23 0.02 13.16
C LYS A 48 6.71 0.32 13.42
N ILE A 49 7.43 0.82 12.43
CA ILE A 49 8.89 0.96 12.50
C ILE A 49 9.32 2.35 12.92
N TRP A 50 8.83 3.37 12.21
CA TRP A 50 9.35 4.72 12.35
C TRP A 50 8.45 5.65 13.12
N GLU A 51 7.21 5.82 12.71
CA GLU A 51 6.31 6.80 13.32
C GLU A 51 5.10 6.16 14.00
N ASN A 52 4.95 4.88 13.85
CA ASN A 52 3.90 4.11 14.51
C ASN A 52 2.52 4.70 14.23
N LYS A 53 2.19 4.83 12.94
CA LYS A 53 0.91 5.41 12.54
C LYS A 53 0.47 4.93 11.14
N LEU A 54 -0.78 5.25 10.81
CA LEU A 54 -1.37 4.96 9.52
C LEU A 54 -0.66 5.80 8.44
N SER A 55 -0.12 5.14 7.43
CA SER A 55 0.79 5.79 6.48
C SER A 55 0.36 5.70 5.03
N LEU A 56 -0.16 4.56 4.60
CA LEU A 56 -0.47 4.30 3.20
C LEU A 56 -1.84 3.66 3.05
N GLU A 57 -2.51 3.98 1.95
CA GLU A 57 -3.65 3.21 1.47
C GLU A 57 -3.15 2.27 0.37
N ILE A 58 -3.59 1.03 0.39
CA ILE A 58 -3.20 0.03 -0.60
C ILE A 58 -4.16 0.10 -1.78
N GLY A 59 -3.62 0.31 -2.97
CA GLY A 59 -4.39 0.17 -4.20
C GLY A 59 -4.36 -1.27 -4.64
N CYS A 60 -5.50 -1.95 -4.64
CA CYS A 60 -5.58 -3.33 -5.07
C CYS A 60 -6.87 -3.59 -5.84
N SER A 61 -6.82 -4.60 -6.69
CA SER A 61 -7.96 -5.08 -7.45
C SER A 61 -7.89 -6.59 -7.45
N GLN A 62 -8.98 -7.23 -7.02
CA GLN A 62 -9.07 -8.70 -6.93
C GLN A 62 -7.92 -9.30 -6.11
N GLY A 63 -7.55 -8.61 -5.03
CA GLY A 63 -6.48 -9.06 -4.13
C GLY A 63 -5.07 -8.78 -4.62
N LEU A 64 -4.88 -8.29 -5.84
CA LEU A 64 -3.57 -7.93 -6.38
C LEU A 64 -3.28 -6.46 -6.14
N VAL A 65 -2.10 -6.19 -5.60
CA VAL A 65 -1.65 -4.84 -5.28
C VAL A 65 -1.05 -4.21 -6.54
N TYR A 66 -1.57 -3.06 -6.95
CA TYR A 66 -1.02 -2.32 -8.08
C TYR A 66 -0.34 -1.02 -7.64
N GLY A 67 -0.50 -0.61 -6.40
CA GLY A 67 0.14 0.60 -5.92
C GLY A 67 -0.28 1.00 -4.53
N PHE A 68 0.15 2.18 -4.16
CA PHE A 68 -0.11 2.76 -2.84
C PHE A 68 -0.41 4.24 -2.99
N THR A 69 -1.25 4.76 -2.10
CA THR A 69 -1.51 6.18 -2.00
C THR A 69 -1.07 6.66 -0.63
N ARG A 70 -0.37 7.79 -0.59
CA ARG A 70 0.05 8.38 0.67
C ARG A 70 -1.18 8.84 1.45
N TYR A 71 -1.22 8.46 2.72
CA TYR A 71 -2.34 8.78 3.60
C TYR A 71 -2.20 10.17 4.24
N ASP A 72 -0.98 10.66 4.41
CA ASP A 72 -0.71 11.95 5.02
C ASP A 72 0.24 12.79 4.15
N ASP A 73 0.67 13.95 4.65
CA ASP A 73 1.49 14.90 3.90
C ASP A 73 2.99 14.59 3.92
N LYS A 74 3.40 13.49 4.53
CA LYS A 74 4.81 13.16 4.69
C LYS A 74 5.33 12.31 3.55
N HIS A 75 5.70 12.94 2.46
CA HIS A 75 6.20 12.28 1.26
C HIS A 75 7.42 11.39 1.54
N GLU A 76 8.40 11.89 2.29
CA GLU A 76 9.62 11.12 2.55
C GLU A 76 9.36 9.83 3.30
N ARG A 77 8.46 9.87 4.26
CA ARG A 77 8.13 8.67 5.02
C ARG A 77 7.40 7.65 4.15
N ALA A 78 6.46 8.11 3.34
CA ALA A 78 5.74 7.22 2.42
C ALA A 78 6.73 6.54 1.47
N TYR A 79 7.62 7.31 0.88
CA TYR A 79 8.64 6.79 -0.03
C TYR A 79 9.54 5.78 0.67
N LYS A 80 9.98 6.09 1.88
CA LYS A 80 10.83 5.22 2.68
C LYS A 80 10.13 3.90 3.00
N LEU A 81 8.86 3.97 3.38
CA LEU A 81 8.09 2.78 3.71
C LEU A 81 7.87 1.89 2.49
N ILE A 82 7.52 2.48 1.35
CA ILE A 82 7.32 1.72 0.11
C ILE A 82 8.64 1.10 -0.37
N SER A 83 9.75 1.82 -0.25
CA SER A 83 11.07 1.28 -0.58
C SER A 83 11.42 0.09 0.31
N PHE A 84 11.11 0.18 1.58
CA PHE A 84 11.31 -0.93 2.51
C PHE A 84 10.48 -2.15 2.11
N LEU A 85 9.20 -1.93 1.80
CA LEU A 85 8.31 -3.03 1.37
C LEU A 85 8.78 -3.63 0.04
N GLY A 86 9.24 -2.80 -0.88
CA GLY A 86 9.77 -3.26 -2.17
C GLY A 86 10.99 -4.13 -2.00
N GLU A 87 11.85 -3.80 -1.05
CA GLU A 87 13.02 -4.64 -0.72
C GLU A 87 12.57 -5.99 -0.13
N LYS A 88 11.65 -5.96 0.82
CA LYS A 88 11.18 -7.17 1.49
C LYS A 88 10.43 -8.11 0.56
N LEU A 89 9.62 -7.57 -0.34
CA LEU A 89 8.76 -8.35 -1.23
C LEU A 89 9.30 -8.41 -2.67
N ASN A 90 10.44 -7.80 -2.91
CA ASN A 90 11.13 -7.81 -4.20
C ASN A 90 10.27 -7.23 -5.33
N PHE A 91 9.75 -6.03 -5.13
CA PHE A 91 9.08 -5.29 -6.19
C PHE A 91 9.72 -3.92 -6.39
N ASP A 92 9.54 -3.37 -7.57
CA ASP A 92 9.97 -2.02 -7.91
C ASP A 92 8.74 -1.13 -8.07
N PHE A 93 8.92 0.17 -7.95
CA PHE A 93 7.81 1.12 -8.03
C PHE A 93 8.26 2.46 -8.59
N TYR A 94 7.29 3.27 -8.97
CA TYR A 94 7.53 4.64 -9.42
C TYR A 94 6.41 5.54 -8.93
N GLU A 95 6.74 6.81 -8.76
CA GLU A 95 5.78 7.80 -8.29
C GLU A 95 5.08 8.45 -9.46
N VAL A 96 3.76 8.60 -9.35
CA VAL A 96 2.93 9.34 -10.29
C VAL A 96 2.39 10.56 -9.55
N ASN A 97 2.73 11.73 -10.03
CA ASN A 97 2.21 12.96 -9.47
C ASN A 97 0.85 13.27 -10.10
N SER A 98 -0.13 13.47 -9.28
CA SER A 98 -1.47 13.86 -9.72
C SER A 98 -1.70 15.32 -9.50
#